data_a9dcc599a9ec347ac0a35ad1d9cc00dd
#
_entry.id   a9dcc599a9ec347ac0a35ad1d9cc00dd
#
_cell.length_a   1.000
_cell.length_b   1.000
_cell.length_c   1.000
_cell.angle_alpha   90.00
_cell.angle_beta   90.00
_cell.angle_gamma   90.00
#
_symmetry.space_group_name_H-M   'P 1'
#
loop_
_entity.id
_entity.type
_entity.pdbx_description
1 polymer ?
#
loop_
_entity_poly.entity_id
_entity_poly.type
_entity_poly.pdbx_seq_one_letter_code
_entity_poly.pdbx_strand_id
1 'polypeptide(L)' 'MIILDTNVLSALMRTVPEAPVVAWLDRQPAESVWITSITLFEARLGLALLPSGRRRQTLEAAFARLLIEDLENRVLD' A
#
# COMPACT_ATOMS: atom_id res chain seq x y z
N MET A 1 16.64 -2.06 -5.20
CA MET A 1 15.23 -1.72 -5.46
C MET A 1 14.34 -2.85 -4.98
N ILE A 2 13.30 -2.51 -4.24
CA ILE A 2 12.31 -3.45 -3.73
C ILE A 2 10.97 -3.05 -4.31
N ILE A 3 10.29 -3.99 -4.96
CA ILE A 3 8.97 -3.73 -5.54
C ILE A 3 7.93 -4.49 -4.72
N LEU A 4 7.01 -3.76 -4.11
CA LEU A 4 5.94 -4.36 -3.31
C LEU A 4 4.82 -4.85 -4.25
N ASP A 5 4.35 -6.07 -4.02
CA ASP A 5 3.20 -6.57 -4.75
C ASP A 5 1.90 -6.25 -4.02
N THR A 6 0.77 -6.58 -4.64
CA THR A 6 -0.55 -6.30 -4.11
C THR A 6 -0.77 -6.97 -2.75
N ASN A 7 -0.24 -8.18 -2.55
CA ASN A 7 -0.42 -8.90 -1.29
C ASN A 7 0.26 -8.19 -0.13
N VAL A 8 1.48 -7.67 -0.36
CA VAL A 8 2.20 -6.92 0.67
C VAL A 8 1.47 -5.62 0.98
N LEU A 9 1.00 -4.90 -0.06
CA LEU A 9 0.22 -3.68 0.15
C LEU A 9 -1.03 -3.95 0.97
N SER A 10 -1.76 -5.02 0.65
CA SER A 10 -2.97 -5.39 1.39
C SER A 10 -2.66 -5.66 2.85
N ALA A 11 -1.54 -6.34 3.14
CA ALA A 11 -1.12 -6.59 4.51
C ALA A 11 -0.83 -5.30 5.28
N LEU A 12 -0.21 -4.32 4.61
CA LEU A 12 0.12 -3.02 5.23
C LEU A 12 -1.12 -2.16 5.45
N MET A 13 -2.17 -2.35 4.65
CA MET A 13 -3.38 -1.54 4.73
C MET A 13 -4.40 -2.04 5.75
N ARG A 14 -4.16 -3.19 6.38
CA ARG A 14 -5.08 -3.72 7.40
C ARG A 14 -5.15 -2.77 8.58
N THR A 15 -6.28 -2.80 9.30
CA THR A 15 -6.47 -2.01 10.52
C THR A 15 -5.37 -2.29 11.53
N VAL A 16 -4.99 -3.57 11.65
CA VAL A 16 -3.84 -3.99 12.45
C VAL A 16 -2.87 -4.67 11.49
N PRO A 17 -1.88 -3.95 10.96
CA PRO A 17 -0.90 -4.53 10.02
C PRO A 17 -0.13 -5.67 10.68
N GLU A 18 0.29 -6.65 9.86
CA GLU A 18 1.09 -7.76 10.35
C GLU A 18 2.46 -7.26 10.80
N ALA A 19 2.77 -7.46 12.09
CA ALA A 19 4.00 -6.95 12.68
C ALA A 19 5.27 -7.41 11.95
N PRO A 20 5.42 -8.68 11.52
CA PRO A 20 6.61 -9.09 10.78
C PRO A 20 6.81 -8.34 9.47
N VAL A 21 5.72 -8.05 8.75
CA VAL A 21 5.77 -7.32 7.48
C VAL A 21 6.21 -5.88 7.72
N VAL A 22 5.62 -5.23 8.72
CA VAL A 22 5.96 -3.85 9.08
C VAL A 22 7.42 -3.77 9.52
N ALA A 23 7.86 -4.68 10.38
CA ALA A 23 9.24 -4.70 10.86
C ALA A 23 10.24 -4.91 9.73
N TRP A 24 9.92 -5.79 8.77
CA TRP A 24 10.78 -6.01 7.62
C TRP A 24 10.89 -4.74 6.77
N LEU A 25 9.74 -4.11 6.50
CA LEU A 25 9.70 -2.90 5.67
C LEU A 25 10.45 -1.75 6.34
N ASP A 26 10.30 -1.59 7.65
CA ASP A 26 10.97 -0.51 8.39
C ASP A 26 12.50 -0.62 8.35
N ARG A 27 13.03 -1.83 8.10
CA ARG A 27 14.47 -2.03 7.98
C ARG A 27 15.02 -1.68 6.60
N GLN A 28 14.14 -1.42 5.62
CA GLN A 28 14.56 -1.11 4.27
C GLN A 28 14.73 0.39 4.09
N PRO A 29 15.74 0.84 3.32
CA PRO A 29 15.84 2.26 2.97
C PRO A 29 14.57 2.69 2.23
N ALA A 30 13.99 3.80 2.66
CA ALA A 30 12.72 4.27 2.10
C ALA A 30 12.79 4.45 0.58
N GLU A 31 13.87 5.02 0.09
CA GLU A 31 14.06 5.28 -1.33
C GLU A 31 14.22 4.00 -2.17
N SER A 32 14.37 2.86 -1.54
CA SER A 32 14.48 1.57 -2.24
C SER A 32 13.14 0.92 -2.49
N VAL A 33 12.07 1.41 -1.87
CA VAL A 33 10.75 0.76 -1.89
C VAL A 33 9.88 1.42 -2.97
N TRP A 34 9.36 0.60 -3.87
CA TRP A 34 8.57 1.02 -5.02
C TRP A 34 7.35 0.15 -5.21
N ILE A 35 6.36 0.65 -5.95
CA ILE A 35 5.28 -0.18 -6.50
C ILE A 35 5.23 0.03 -8.01
N THR A 36 4.53 -0.84 -8.72
CA THR A 36 4.33 -0.67 -10.16
C THR A 36 2.99 0.01 -10.43
N SER A 37 2.84 0.59 -11.62
CA SER A 37 1.56 1.18 -12.04
C SER A 37 0.45 0.12 -12.09
N ILE A 38 0.79 -1.12 -12.40
CA ILE A 38 -0.18 -2.23 -12.40
C ILE A 38 -0.67 -2.48 -10.98
N THR A 39 0.23 -2.56 -10.00
CA THR A 39 -0.13 -2.72 -8.60
C THR A 39 -0.99 -1.56 -8.10
N LEU A 40 -0.63 -0.34 -8.49
CA LEU A 40 -1.40 0.85 -8.14
C LEU A 40 -2.83 0.75 -8.70
N PHE A 41 -2.96 0.34 -9.97
CA PHE A 41 -4.27 0.15 -10.60
C PHE A 41 -5.08 -0.93 -9.88
N GLU A 42 -4.46 -2.08 -9.57
CA GLU A 42 -5.13 -3.17 -8.88
C GLU A 42 -5.62 -2.74 -7.49
N ALA A 43 -4.79 -2.00 -6.76
CA ALA A 43 -5.17 -1.53 -5.42
C ALA A 43 -6.35 -0.56 -5.50
N ARG A 44 -6.31 0.38 -6.43
CA ARG A 44 -7.40 1.34 -6.63
C ARG A 44 -8.69 0.67 -7.08
N LEU A 45 -8.58 -0.32 -7.97
CA LEU A 45 -9.74 -1.08 -8.43
C LEU A 45 -10.36 -1.86 -7.27
N GLY A 46 -9.54 -2.53 -6.46
CA GLY A 46 -10.01 -3.27 -5.31
C GLY A 46 -10.75 -2.37 -4.33
N LEU A 47 -10.23 -1.16 -4.06
CA LEU A 47 -10.89 -0.20 -3.19
C LEU A 47 -12.22 0.29 -3.79
N ALA A 48 -12.24 0.54 -5.10
CA ALA A 48 -13.44 1.00 -5.79
C ALA A 48 -14.56 -0.04 -5.79
N LEU A 49 -14.21 -1.32 -5.74
CA LEU A 49 -15.17 -2.42 -5.73
C LEU A 49 -15.74 -2.69 -4.34
N LEU A 50 -15.18 -2.11 -3.28
CA LEU A 50 -15.74 -2.26 -1.95
C LEU A 50 -17.07 -1.49 -1.83
N PRO A 51 -18.02 -2.00 -1.03
CA PRO A 51 -19.24 -1.26 -0.75
C PRO A 51 -18.91 0.09 -0.11
N SER A 52 -19.69 1.10 -0.42
CA SER A 52 -19.57 2.42 0.21
C SER A 52 -19.73 2.28 1.72
N GLY A 53 -18.94 3.02 2.48
CA GLY A 53 -19.05 3.02 3.92
C GLY A 53 -17.71 3.26 4.60
N ARG A 54 -17.71 3.09 5.93
CA ARG A 54 -16.55 3.40 6.76
C ARG A 54 -15.32 2.57 6.40
N ARG A 55 -15.52 1.27 6.14
CA ARG A 55 -14.39 0.39 5.81
C ARG A 55 -13.66 0.85 4.56
N ARG A 56 -14.43 1.18 3.52
CA ARG A 56 -13.85 1.68 2.27
C ARG A 56 -13.11 2.98 2.49
N GLN A 57 -13.73 3.92 3.24
CA GLN A 57 -13.11 5.21 3.54
C GLN A 57 -11.80 5.02 4.31
N THR A 58 -11.79 4.14 5.31
CA THR A 58 -10.60 3.85 6.10
C THR A 58 -9.48 3.28 5.24
N LEU A 59 -9.79 2.32 4.37
CA LEU A 59 -8.80 1.70 3.50
C LEU A 59 -8.29 2.68 2.43
N GLU A 60 -9.17 3.50 1.88
CA GLU A 60 -8.76 4.52 0.90
C GLU A 60 -7.82 5.54 1.54
N ALA A 61 -8.11 5.96 2.76
CA ALA A 61 -7.25 6.89 3.50
C ALA A 61 -5.89 6.25 3.82
N ALA A 62 -5.89 4.98 4.23
CA ALA A 62 -4.66 4.25 4.52
C ALA A 62 -3.79 4.10 3.28
N PHE A 63 -4.40 3.81 2.14
CA PHE A 63 -3.67 3.68 0.88
C PHE A 63 -3.09 5.02 0.43
N ALA A 64 -3.89 6.08 0.52
CA ALA A 64 -3.41 7.41 0.16
C ALA A 64 -2.21 7.83 1.01
N ARG A 65 -2.27 7.55 2.31
CA ARG A 65 -1.17 7.85 3.22
C ARG A 65 0.08 7.04 2.89
N LEU A 66 -0.09 5.74 2.64
CA LEU A 66 1.02 4.86 2.26
C LEU A 66 1.70 5.38 0.99
N LEU A 67 0.93 5.75 -0.01
CA LEU A 67 1.44 6.22 -1.29
C LEU A 67 2.23 7.53 -1.14
N ILE A 68 1.72 8.46 -0.34
CA ILE A 68 2.34 9.77 -0.16
C ILE A 68 3.50 9.73 0.84
N GLU A 69 3.28 9.16 2.02
CA GLU A 69 4.24 9.22 3.12
C GLU A 69 5.32 8.15 3.04
N ASP A 70 4.94 6.91 2.75
CA ASP A 70 5.88 5.80 2.77
C ASP A 70 6.54 5.56 1.42
N LEU A 71 5.78 5.65 0.34
CA LEU A 71 6.29 5.43 -1.01
C LEU A 71 6.73 6.71 -1.71
N GLU A 72 6.30 7.86 -1.21
CA GLU A 72 6.60 9.17 -1.82
C GLU A 72 6.36 9.17 -3.32
N ASN A 73 5.26 8.53 -3.72
CA ASN A 73 4.82 8.39 -5.11
C ASN A 73 5.86 7.68 -6.00
N ARG A 74 6.68 6.78 -5.43
CA ARG A 74 7.61 5.98 -6.21
C ARG A 74 6.85 4.85 -6.92
N VAL A 75 6.37 5.14 -8.11
CA VAL A 75 5.62 4.22 -8.94
C VAL A 75 6.37 3.99 -10.24
N LEU A 76 6.63 2.73 -10.56
CA LEU A 76 7.24 2.34 -11.83
C LEU A 76 6.16 2.04 -12.85
N ASP A 77 6.36 2.54 -14.05
CA ASP A 77 5.45 2.29 -15.16
C ASP A 77 5.46 0.83 -15.63
#